data_62d81fcecfd161b8557bcc3a255deaaa
#
_entry.id   62d81fcecfd161b8557bcc3a255deaaa
#
_cell.length_a   1.000
_cell.length_b   1.000
_cell.length_c   1.000
_cell.angle_alpha   90.00
_cell.angle_beta   90.00
_cell.angle_gamma   90.00
#
_symmetry.space_group_name_H-M   'P 1'
#
loop_
_entity.id
_entity.type
_entity.pdbx_description
1 polymer ?
#
loop_
_entity_poly.entity_id
_entity_poly.type
_entity_poly.pdbx_seq_one_letter_code
_entity_poly.pdbx_strand_id
1 'polypeptide(L)'
;MRLAHVRERHAPAGAPWRLAAAIDPAAAGWLDLEVARRRAVAARPGLAHDSALHRQPVTTLDDHLARGLRVDALADLVGGFSPRSDDDDAILDVEDLDFGPPVLRPPSFRDFYAFERHVGTMWQRRGQEIPEAWYRLPIFYFSNVSELRGPGEAVWAPRGSIELDYELEVGTVIDTPVHDLAPEHGEEAIGGYFILNDWSARDLQRDETTVRLGPAKGKDFATSIGPWLVTPNELADRRQPGSTMPDLAMTATVRTGDGRVVETSRGTLASAHHGFGALVARASADVHLRAGDILGTGTVGGGSLLEIRESTLGRYLEPGDEVTLEVERLGRLVTPVVTRPQSR
;
A
#
# COMPACT_ATOMS: atom_id res chain seq x y z
N MET A 1 3.58 -1.09 15.06
CA MET A 1 4.95 -0.86 14.52
C MET A 1 4.82 -0.35 13.08
N ARG A 2 5.68 0.58 12.66
CA ARG A 2 5.79 1.04 11.27
C ARG A 2 7.11 0.52 10.70
N LEU A 3 7.06 -0.06 9.49
CA LEU A 3 8.21 -0.65 8.81
C LEU A 3 8.36 -0.02 7.43
N ALA A 4 9.59 0.28 7.03
CA ALA A 4 9.87 0.83 5.71
C ALA A 4 11.13 0.20 5.10
N HIS A 5 11.16 0.11 3.79
CA HIS A 5 12.39 0.02 3.05
C HIS A 5 13.00 1.40 2.94
N VAL A 6 14.22 1.56 3.42
CA VAL A 6 14.94 2.84 3.41
C VAL A 6 16.31 2.70 2.77
N ARG A 7 16.80 3.79 2.23
CA ARG A 7 18.20 3.95 1.81
C ARG A 7 18.60 5.40 2.01
N GLU A 8 19.88 5.68 2.02
CA GLU A 8 20.38 7.05 2.12
C GLU A 8 19.87 7.89 0.95
N ARG A 9 19.46 9.11 1.26
CA ARG A 9 19.02 10.08 0.25
C ARG A 9 20.11 10.30 -0.78
N HIS A 10 19.75 10.34 -2.03
CA HIS A 10 20.69 10.45 -3.16
C HIS A 10 21.64 9.26 -3.33
N ALA A 11 21.37 8.12 -2.71
CA ALA A 11 22.13 6.90 -2.99
C ALA A 11 22.13 6.58 -4.51
N PRO A 12 23.20 5.99 -5.04
CA PRO A 12 23.25 5.62 -6.45
C PRO A 12 22.06 4.75 -6.87
N ALA A 13 21.62 4.89 -8.13
CA ALA A 13 20.57 4.03 -8.67
C ALA A 13 20.98 2.55 -8.50
N GLY A 14 20.07 1.73 -7.93
CA GLY A 14 20.34 0.33 -7.62
C GLY A 14 20.98 0.08 -6.25
N ALA A 15 21.22 1.11 -5.43
CA ALA A 15 21.61 0.91 -4.04
C ALA A 15 20.57 0.03 -3.31
N PRO A 16 21.01 -0.96 -2.49
CA PRO A 16 20.12 -1.89 -1.84
C PRO A 16 19.24 -1.17 -0.81
N TRP A 17 17.99 -1.61 -0.70
CA TRP A 17 17.09 -1.22 0.36
C TRP A 17 17.49 -1.91 1.67
N ARG A 18 17.28 -1.24 2.80
CA ARG A 18 17.39 -1.77 4.15
C ARG A 18 16.02 -1.74 4.80
N LEU A 19 15.69 -2.74 5.60
CA LEU A 19 14.45 -2.75 6.37
C LEU A 19 14.69 -2.01 7.70
N ALA A 20 13.86 -1.00 7.95
CA ALA A 20 13.92 -0.20 9.17
C ALA A 20 12.53 -0.11 9.84
N ALA A 21 12.53 0.15 11.15
CA ALA A 21 11.32 0.37 11.94
C ALA A 21 11.35 1.76 12.56
N ALA A 22 10.22 2.48 12.52
CA ALA A 22 10.09 3.75 13.23
C ALA A 22 10.18 3.52 14.76
N ILE A 23 10.97 4.35 15.44
CA ILE A 23 11.19 4.26 16.90
C ILE A 23 10.33 5.23 17.70
N ASP A 24 9.67 6.16 17.02
CA ASP A 24 8.81 7.17 17.64
C ASP A 24 7.51 7.36 16.85
N PRO A 25 6.45 7.91 17.48
CA PRO A 25 5.16 8.13 16.83
C PRO A 25 5.20 9.09 15.64
N ALA A 26 6.15 10.02 15.60
CA ALA A 26 6.32 10.98 14.51
C ALA A 26 7.09 10.37 13.32
N ALA A 27 7.69 9.19 13.50
CA ALA A 27 8.55 8.51 12.53
C ALA A 27 9.74 9.39 12.07
N ALA A 28 10.30 10.20 12.99
CA ALA A 28 11.47 11.01 12.75
C ALA A 28 12.76 10.17 12.79
N GLY A 29 12.82 9.18 13.67
CA GLY A 29 13.93 8.23 13.77
C GLY A 29 13.55 6.82 13.31
N TRP A 30 14.45 6.16 12.58
CA TRP A 30 14.27 4.82 12.05
C TRP A 30 15.38 3.88 12.48
N LEU A 31 15.04 2.77 13.14
CA LEU A 31 15.99 1.74 13.56
C LEU A 31 16.31 0.83 12.37
N ASP A 32 17.58 0.76 11.99
CA ASP A 32 18.08 -0.27 11.05
C ASP A 32 17.99 -1.64 11.71
N LEU A 33 17.08 -2.48 11.22
CA LEU A 33 16.78 -3.77 11.84
C LEU A 33 17.93 -4.79 11.70
N GLU A 34 18.77 -4.68 10.65
CA GLU A 34 19.95 -5.53 10.55
C GLU A 34 21.02 -5.14 11.58
N VAL A 35 21.21 -3.84 11.81
CA VAL A 35 22.12 -3.38 12.87
C VAL A 35 21.63 -3.85 14.25
N ALA A 36 20.31 -3.70 14.51
CA ALA A 36 19.71 -4.19 15.76
C ALA A 36 19.92 -5.71 15.94
N ARG A 37 19.66 -6.50 14.91
CA ARG A 37 19.87 -7.95 14.93
C ARG A 37 21.35 -8.31 15.23
N ARG A 38 22.28 -7.71 14.53
CA ARG A 38 23.72 -7.94 14.75
C ARG A 38 24.13 -7.65 16.18
N ARG A 39 23.63 -6.55 16.76
CA ARG A 39 23.92 -6.20 18.16
C ARG A 39 23.30 -7.19 19.15
N ALA A 40 22.06 -7.64 18.90
CA ALA A 40 21.43 -8.66 19.74
C ALA A 40 22.20 -9.99 19.74
N VAL A 41 22.66 -10.44 18.57
CA VAL A 41 23.50 -11.66 18.42
C VAL A 41 24.87 -11.47 19.08
N ALA A 42 25.51 -10.31 18.92
CA ALA A 42 26.80 -10.03 19.56
C ALA A 42 26.69 -10.05 21.10
N ALA A 43 25.59 -9.55 21.65
CA ALA A 43 25.33 -9.58 23.12
C ALA A 43 24.96 -10.98 23.61
N ARG A 44 24.31 -11.81 22.81
CA ARG A 44 23.84 -13.16 23.12
C ARG A 44 24.06 -14.10 21.93
N PRO A 45 25.26 -14.69 21.74
CA PRO A 45 25.58 -15.47 20.52
C PRO A 45 24.66 -16.68 20.27
N GLY A 46 24.06 -17.27 21.33
CA GLY A 46 23.07 -18.36 21.23
C GLY A 46 21.84 -17.98 20.35
N LEU A 47 21.45 -16.70 20.30
CA LEU A 47 20.33 -16.26 19.47
C LEU A 47 20.51 -16.63 17.98
N ALA A 48 21.74 -16.65 17.47
CA ALA A 48 21.99 -17.04 16.09
C ALA A 48 21.59 -18.50 15.79
N HIS A 49 21.49 -19.34 16.78
CA HIS A 49 21.08 -20.75 16.67
C HIS A 49 19.64 -20.98 17.10
N ASP A 50 19.19 -20.31 18.16
CA ASP A 50 17.93 -20.61 18.85
C ASP A 50 16.74 -19.83 18.25
N SER A 51 17.00 -18.72 17.56
CA SER A 51 15.95 -17.86 17.00
C SER A 51 16.02 -17.80 15.46
N ALA A 52 14.93 -18.17 14.78
CA ALA A 52 14.80 -18.06 13.33
C ALA A 52 15.03 -16.62 12.82
N LEU A 53 14.55 -15.62 13.59
CA LEU A 53 14.71 -14.19 13.28
C LEU A 53 16.20 -13.78 13.29
N HIS A 54 17.01 -14.32 14.22
CA HIS A 54 18.40 -13.90 14.40
C HIS A 54 19.41 -14.72 13.56
N ARG A 55 18.97 -15.83 12.97
CA ARG A 55 19.84 -16.78 12.23
C ARG A 55 20.40 -16.18 10.94
N GLN A 56 19.65 -15.34 10.28
CA GLN A 56 20.02 -14.76 8.99
C GLN A 56 19.87 -13.23 8.99
N PRO A 57 20.57 -12.49 8.12
CA PRO A 57 20.43 -11.05 8.01
C PRO A 57 18.99 -10.61 7.74
N VAL A 58 18.57 -9.49 8.33
CA VAL A 58 17.31 -8.81 8.01
C VAL A 58 17.61 -7.79 6.90
N THR A 59 17.25 -8.12 5.68
CA THR A 59 17.56 -7.32 4.48
C THR A 59 16.34 -6.52 4.03
N THR A 60 15.30 -7.21 3.56
CA THR A 60 14.03 -6.62 3.12
C THR A 60 12.85 -7.32 3.80
N LEU A 61 11.67 -6.71 3.74
CA LEU A 61 10.45 -7.37 4.20
C LEU A 61 10.16 -8.62 3.35
N ASP A 62 10.37 -8.54 2.04
CA ASP A 62 10.16 -9.66 1.12
C ASP A 62 11.03 -10.88 1.50
N ASP A 63 12.31 -10.64 1.82
CA ASP A 63 13.21 -11.73 2.26
C ASP A 63 12.82 -12.28 3.64
N HIS A 64 12.30 -11.43 4.54
CA HIS A 64 11.78 -11.84 5.84
C HIS A 64 10.56 -12.77 5.68
N LEU A 65 9.58 -12.36 4.88
CA LEU A 65 8.37 -13.13 4.59
C LEU A 65 8.68 -14.44 3.84
N ALA A 66 9.63 -14.42 2.88
CA ALA A 66 10.04 -15.61 2.15
C ALA A 66 10.64 -16.71 3.05
N ARG A 67 11.09 -16.37 4.25
CA ARG A 67 11.57 -17.32 5.27
C ARG A 67 10.45 -17.89 6.12
N GLY A 68 9.21 -17.54 5.89
CA GLY A 68 8.05 -17.93 6.68
C GLY A 68 7.97 -17.23 8.04
N LEU A 69 8.60 -16.06 8.18
CA LEU A 69 8.55 -15.25 9.39
C LEU A 69 7.44 -14.20 9.29
N ARG A 70 6.62 -14.10 10.32
CA ARG A 70 5.57 -13.09 10.41
C ARG A 70 6.16 -11.69 10.62
N VAL A 71 5.44 -10.68 10.21
CA VAL A 71 5.83 -9.26 10.39
C VAL A 71 5.98 -8.89 11.86
N ASP A 72 5.12 -9.42 12.73
CA ASP A 72 5.15 -9.14 14.17
C ASP A 72 6.42 -9.66 14.88
N ALA A 73 7.09 -10.68 14.32
CA ALA A 73 8.37 -11.16 14.86
C ALA A 73 9.46 -10.08 14.87
N LEU A 74 9.38 -9.08 13.98
CA LEU A 74 10.33 -7.96 13.95
C LEU A 74 10.22 -7.04 15.18
N ALA A 75 9.09 -7.09 15.91
CA ALA A 75 8.91 -6.33 17.14
C ALA A 75 9.91 -6.72 18.24
N ASP A 76 10.40 -7.96 18.22
CA ASP A 76 11.43 -8.42 19.18
C ASP A 76 12.77 -7.68 19.00
N LEU A 77 13.10 -7.30 17.74
CA LEU A 77 14.30 -6.51 17.47
C LEU A 77 14.15 -5.07 17.95
N VAL A 78 12.97 -4.48 17.74
CA VAL A 78 12.67 -3.12 18.18
C VAL A 78 12.61 -3.04 19.71
N GLY A 79 11.86 -3.94 20.34
CA GLY A 79 11.70 -3.98 21.81
C GLY A 79 12.97 -4.35 22.56
N GLY A 80 13.86 -5.12 21.95
CA GLY A 80 15.16 -5.50 22.53
C GLY A 80 16.28 -4.49 22.28
N PHE A 81 16.04 -3.45 21.48
CA PHE A 81 17.05 -2.47 21.16
C PHE A 81 17.13 -1.36 22.22
N SER A 82 18.36 -0.97 22.57
CA SER A 82 18.64 0.22 23.38
C SER A 82 19.74 1.04 22.71
N PRO A 83 19.51 2.33 22.44
CA PRO A 83 20.53 3.21 21.90
C PRO A 83 21.77 3.27 22.82
N ARG A 84 22.96 3.37 22.24
CA ARG A 84 24.21 3.52 22.96
C ARG A 84 24.57 4.97 23.27
N SER A 85 24.06 5.89 22.47
CA SER A 85 24.21 7.34 22.55
C SER A 85 23.12 8.03 21.73
N ASP A 86 23.02 9.35 21.81
CA ASP A 86 22.10 10.12 20.98
C ASP A 86 22.46 10.05 19.48
N ASP A 87 23.76 9.88 19.14
CA ASP A 87 24.26 9.70 17.77
C ASP A 87 24.52 8.20 17.46
N ASP A 88 23.56 7.34 17.75
CA ASP A 88 23.67 5.90 17.53
C ASP A 88 23.55 5.55 16.03
N ASP A 89 24.58 4.91 15.47
CA ASP A 89 24.63 4.50 14.05
C ASP A 89 23.53 3.52 13.59
N ALA A 90 22.76 2.97 14.52
CA ALA A 90 21.58 2.16 14.22
C ALA A 90 20.32 3.01 14.02
N ILE A 91 20.32 4.28 14.42
CA ILE A 91 19.21 5.21 14.28
C ILE A 91 19.46 6.09 13.08
N LEU A 92 18.54 6.05 12.13
CA LEU A 92 18.59 6.78 10.88
C LEU A 92 17.60 7.95 10.96
N ASP A 93 18.04 9.16 10.60
CA ASP A 93 17.16 10.33 10.54
C ASP A 93 16.31 10.29 9.27
N VAL A 94 15.01 10.56 9.39
CA VAL A 94 14.07 10.58 8.27
C VAL A 94 14.48 11.58 7.18
N GLU A 95 15.14 12.67 7.54
CA GLU A 95 15.59 13.69 6.59
C GLU A 95 16.69 13.19 5.65
N ASP A 96 17.44 12.18 6.07
CA ASP A 96 18.53 11.57 5.30
C ASP A 96 18.10 10.34 4.48
N LEU A 97 16.79 10.01 4.46
CA LEU A 97 16.29 8.78 3.87
C LEU A 97 15.43 9.03 2.63
N ASP A 98 15.59 8.15 1.65
CA ASP A 98 14.60 7.80 0.64
C ASP A 98 13.82 6.57 1.09
N PHE A 99 12.51 6.57 0.85
CA PHE A 99 11.60 5.47 1.17
C PHE A 99 11.25 4.69 -0.09
N GLY A 100 11.30 3.37 -0.01
CA GLY A 100 10.85 2.47 -1.07
C GLY A 100 9.44 1.91 -0.83
N PRO A 101 8.92 1.15 -1.79
CA PRO A 101 7.66 0.44 -1.62
C PRO A 101 7.71 -0.47 -0.39
N PRO A 102 6.63 -0.58 0.42
CA PRO A 102 6.58 -1.49 1.58
C PRO A 102 6.80 -2.96 1.23
N VAL A 103 6.41 -3.37 0.03
CA VAL A 103 6.69 -4.68 -0.57
C VAL A 103 7.34 -4.45 -1.92
N LEU A 104 8.50 -5.04 -2.16
CA LEU A 104 9.29 -4.82 -3.38
C LEU A 104 8.92 -5.77 -4.53
N ARG A 105 8.56 -7.00 -4.20
CA ARG A 105 8.33 -8.09 -5.17
C ARG A 105 7.19 -8.99 -4.72
N PRO A 106 5.95 -8.49 -4.66
CA PRO A 106 4.82 -9.32 -4.25
C PRO A 106 4.61 -10.48 -5.24
N PRO A 107 4.33 -11.71 -4.76
CA PRO A 107 4.03 -12.85 -5.62
C PRO A 107 2.77 -12.64 -6.48
N SER A 108 1.78 -11.94 -5.94
CA SER A 108 0.56 -11.53 -6.64
C SER A 108 -0.03 -10.27 -6.04
N PHE A 109 -0.87 -9.60 -6.84
CA PHE A 109 -1.66 -8.47 -6.39
C PHE A 109 -3.10 -8.64 -6.89
N ARG A 110 -4.05 -8.65 -5.95
CA ARG A 110 -5.50 -8.65 -6.20
C ARG A 110 -6.06 -7.35 -5.71
N ASP A 111 -6.65 -6.60 -6.61
CA ASP A 111 -7.31 -5.35 -6.26
C ASP A 111 -8.82 -5.52 -6.30
N PHE A 112 -9.46 -5.16 -5.18
CA PHE A 112 -10.87 -5.38 -4.94
C PHE A 112 -11.72 -4.17 -5.32
N TYR A 113 -13.00 -4.28 -5.07
CA TYR A 113 -14.01 -3.29 -5.39
C TYR A 113 -14.99 -3.20 -4.22
N ALA A 114 -14.44 -2.83 -3.00
CA ALA A 114 -15.13 -3.04 -1.73
C ALA A 114 -16.08 -1.91 -1.29
N PHE A 115 -16.08 -0.74 -1.95
CA PHE A 115 -16.82 0.44 -1.50
C PHE A 115 -18.10 0.67 -2.31
N GLU A 116 -19.27 0.52 -1.68
CA GLU A 116 -20.57 0.64 -2.33
C GLU A 116 -20.78 2.00 -3.03
N ARG A 117 -20.36 3.11 -2.40
CA ARG A 117 -20.51 4.44 -2.97
C ARG A 117 -19.75 4.60 -4.29
N HIS A 118 -18.51 4.09 -4.35
CA HIS A 118 -17.70 4.11 -5.57
C HIS A 118 -18.36 3.24 -6.65
N VAL A 119 -18.69 2.00 -6.31
CA VAL A 119 -19.35 1.04 -7.20
C VAL A 119 -20.65 1.62 -7.73
N GLY A 120 -21.50 2.17 -6.85
CA GLY A 120 -22.79 2.80 -7.22
C GLY A 120 -22.61 3.93 -8.23
N THR A 121 -21.61 4.81 -8.03
CA THR A 121 -21.30 5.89 -8.98
C THR A 121 -20.93 5.31 -10.35
N MET A 122 -20.12 4.26 -10.40
CA MET A 122 -19.71 3.64 -11.66
C MET A 122 -20.87 2.97 -12.40
N TRP A 123 -21.80 2.32 -11.70
CA TRP A 123 -22.97 1.69 -12.31
C TRP A 123 -24.02 2.70 -12.73
N GLN A 124 -24.27 3.75 -11.94
CA GLN A 124 -25.18 4.84 -12.28
C GLN A 124 -24.75 5.57 -13.56
N ARG A 125 -23.45 5.80 -13.79
CA ARG A 125 -22.92 6.38 -15.02
C ARG A 125 -23.23 5.54 -16.26
N ARG A 126 -23.48 4.25 -16.09
CA ARG A 126 -23.91 3.32 -17.15
C ARG A 126 -25.43 3.20 -17.25
N GLY A 127 -26.19 3.95 -16.45
CA GLY A 127 -27.64 3.84 -16.37
C GLY A 127 -28.13 2.52 -15.76
N GLN A 128 -27.32 1.90 -14.89
CA GLN A 128 -27.57 0.59 -14.30
C GLN A 128 -27.47 0.65 -12.78
N GLU A 129 -28.09 -0.32 -12.11
CA GLU A 129 -27.97 -0.54 -10.67
C GLU A 129 -26.81 -1.51 -10.37
N ILE A 130 -26.30 -1.47 -9.13
CA ILE A 130 -25.27 -2.41 -8.67
C ILE A 130 -25.85 -3.83 -8.75
N PRO A 131 -25.18 -4.78 -9.43
CA PRO A 131 -25.63 -6.17 -9.45
C PRO A 131 -25.69 -6.76 -8.05
N GLU A 132 -26.75 -7.52 -7.74
CA GLU A 132 -26.92 -8.18 -6.43
C GLU A 132 -25.72 -9.08 -6.07
N ALA A 133 -25.06 -9.65 -7.05
CA ALA A 133 -23.87 -10.48 -6.86
C ALA A 133 -22.74 -9.72 -6.17
N TRP A 134 -22.61 -8.39 -6.39
CA TRP A 134 -21.58 -7.59 -5.76
C TRP A 134 -21.72 -7.55 -4.23
N TYR A 135 -22.94 -7.46 -3.72
CA TYR A 135 -23.20 -7.45 -2.27
C TYR A 135 -22.84 -8.76 -1.56
N ARG A 136 -22.77 -9.87 -2.30
CA ARG A 136 -22.44 -11.19 -1.76
C ARG A 136 -20.99 -11.62 -1.99
N LEU A 137 -20.37 -11.11 -3.04
CA LEU A 137 -19.06 -11.56 -3.51
C LEU A 137 -18.10 -10.39 -3.58
N PRO A 138 -17.08 -10.34 -2.72
CA PRO A 138 -15.95 -9.44 -2.95
C PRO A 138 -15.33 -9.74 -4.31
N ILE A 139 -15.41 -8.78 -5.22
CA ILE A 139 -14.89 -8.91 -6.58
C ILE A 139 -13.52 -8.26 -6.65
N PHE A 140 -12.58 -8.90 -7.34
CA PHE A 140 -11.24 -8.37 -7.58
C PHE A 140 -10.79 -8.64 -9.00
N TYR A 141 -9.76 -7.92 -9.44
CA TYR A 141 -8.98 -8.26 -10.62
C TYR A 141 -7.51 -8.47 -10.21
N PHE A 142 -6.74 -9.19 -11.04
CA PHE A 142 -5.29 -9.32 -10.84
C PHE A 142 -4.61 -8.10 -11.43
N SER A 143 -3.93 -7.33 -10.58
CA SER A 143 -3.12 -6.20 -10.98
C SER A 143 -1.68 -6.60 -11.26
N ASN A 144 -0.92 -5.67 -11.88
CA ASN A 144 0.47 -5.91 -12.26
C ASN A 144 1.42 -5.72 -11.06
N VAL A 145 2.24 -6.72 -10.81
CA VAL A 145 3.25 -6.69 -9.74
C VAL A 145 4.60 -6.11 -10.18
N SER A 146 4.78 -5.84 -11.49
CA SER A 146 6.06 -5.41 -12.06
C SER A 146 6.24 -3.89 -12.09
N GLU A 147 5.15 -3.13 -11.89
CA GLU A 147 5.14 -1.66 -12.00
C GLU A 147 4.72 -0.99 -10.68
N LEU A 148 5.22 -1.55 -9.55
CA LEU A 148 5.07 -0.92 -8.25
C LEU A 148 6.01 0.27 -8.12
N ARG A 149 5.51 1.35 -7.52
CA ARG A 149 6.23 2.57 -7.24
C ARG A 149 6.17 2.91 -5.77
N GLY A 150 7.30 3.36 -5.24
CA GLY A 150 7.40 3.86 -3.87
C GLY A 150 7.06 5.35 -3.74
N PRO A 151 7.16 5.89 -2.52
CA PRO A 151 6.97 7.31 -2.24
C PRO A 151 7.91 8.18 -3.07
N GLY A 152 7.38 9.24 -3.70
CA GLY A 152 8.16 10.18 -4.51
C GLY A 152 8.53 9.69 -5.91
N GLU A 153 8.29 8.42 -6.24
CA GLU A 153 8.53 7.90 -7.59
C GLU A 153 7.48 8.42 -8.57
N ALA A 154 7.95 9.02 -9.66
CA ALA A 154 7.07 9.68 -10.61
C ALA A 154 6.20 8.72 -11.42
N VAL A 155 4.99 9.17 -11.76
CA VAL A 155 4.04 8.47 -12.64
C VAL A 155 3.73 9.34 -13.85
N TRP A 156 3.36 8.70 -14.96
CA TRP A 156 2.96 9.34 -16.21
C TRP A 156 1.81 8.58 -16.89
N ALA A 157 1.02 9.30 -17.69
CA ALA A 157 -0.02 8.66 -18.50
C ALA A 157 0.60 7.66 -19.50
N PRO A 158 0.06 6.44 -19.61
CA PRO A 158 0.56 5.46 -20.57
C PRO A 158 0.33 5.92 -22.00
N ARG A 159 0.98 5.25 -22.98
CA ARG A 159 0.86 5.62 -24.39
C ARG A 159 -0.59 5.56 -24.86
N GLY A 160 -1.06 6.66 -25.46
CA GLY A 160 -2.39 6.77 -26.01
C GLY A 160 -3.44 7.25 -25.02
N SER A 161 -3.09 7.47 -23.74
CA SER A 161 -4.00 8.03 -22.75
C SER A 161 -3.77 9.53 -22.52
N ILE A 162 -4.86 10.25 -22.31
CA ILE A 162 -4.93 11.65 -21.87
C ILE A 162 -5.83 11.83 -20.64
N GLU A 163 -6.35 10.74 -20.07
CA GLU A 163 -7.25 10.74 -18.92
C GLU A 163 -6.60 10.01 -17.73
N LEU A 164 -5.44 10.51 -17.27
CA LEU A 164 -4.76 9.97 -16.08
C LEU A 164 -5.52 10.34 -14.81
N ASP A 165 -5.81 9.35 -13.98
CA ASP A 165 -6.53 9.47 -12.72
C ASP A 165 -5.82 8.70 -11.60
N TYR A 166 -6.06 9.10 -10.35
CA TYR A 166 -5.66 8.36 -9.15
C TYR A 166 -6.85 7.61 -8.56
N GLU A 167 -6.57 6.60 -7.74
CA GLU A 167 -7.56 5.92 -6.89
C GLU A 167 -7.03 5.82 -5.46
N LEU A 168 -7.76 6.44 -4.52
CA LEU A 168 -7.42 6.48 -3.10
C LEU A 168 -7.88 5.20 -2.41
N GLU A 169 -6.91 4.37 -1.98
CA GLU A 169 -7.13 3.04 -1.44
C GLU A 169 -6.23 2.73 -0.25
N VAL A 170 -6.54 1.62 0.41
CA VAL A 170 -5.66 0.96 1.38
C VAL A 170 -5.27 -0.43 0.85
N GLY A 171 -3.98 -0.70 0.85
CA GLY A 171 -3.45 -2.03 0.55
C GLY A 171 -3.07 -2.77 1.83
N THR A 172 -3.03 -4.10 1.74
CA THR A 172 -2.52 -4.98 2.80
C THR A 172 -1.58 -6.03 2.23
N VAL A 173 -0.66 -6.52 3.07
CA VAL A 173 0.22 -7.65 2.74
C VAL A 173 -0.13 -8.86 3.58
N ILE A 174 -0.18 -10.03 2.94
CA ILE A 174 -0.31 -11.32 3.60
C ILE A 174 1.05 -11.70 4.20
N ASP A 175 1.11 -12.02 5.49
CA ASP A 175 2.34 -12.53 6.13
C ASP A 175 2.24 -13.99 6.52
N THR A 176 1.03 -14.52 6.65
CA THR A 176 0.78 -15.93 6.94
C THR A 176 0.14 -16.58 5.72
N PRO A 177 0.81 -17.57 5.08
CA PRO A 177 0.21 -18.32 3.97
C PRO A 177 -1.07 -19.01 4.41
N VAL A 178 -2.14 -18.87 3.60
CA VAL A 178 -3.47 -19.42 3.92
C VAL A 178 -4.14 -20.01 2.68
N HIS A 179 -5.10 -20.91 2.92
CA HIS A 179 -5.95 -21.55 1.91
C HIS A 179 -7.34 -21.75 2.54
N ASP A 180 -8.40 -21.44 1.82
CA ASP A 180 -9.80 -21.60 2.27
C ASP A 180 -10.09 -21.00 3.66
N LEU A 181 -9.57 -19.81 3.93
CA LEU A 181 -9.75 -19.17 5.22
C LEU A 181 -11.16 -18.60 5.36
N ALA A 182 -11.81 -18.85 6.50
CA ALA A 182 -13.12 -18.27 6.79
C ALA A 182 -13.02 -16.74 7.04
N PRO A 183 -14.05 -15.95 6.69
CA PRO A 183 -13.99 -14.48 6.80
C PRO A 183 -13.67 -13.97 8.21
N GLU A 184 -14.14 -14.62 9.25
CA GLU A 184 -13.87 -14.30 10.65
C GLU A 184 -12.42 -14.44 11.07
N HIS A 185 -11.62 -15.22 10.33
CA HIS A 185 -10.20 -15.43 10.55
C HIS A 185 -9.32 -14.74 9.50
N GLY A 186 -9.92 -14.12 8.47
CA GLY A 186 -9.18 -13.58 7.33
C GLY A 186 -8.10 -12.56 7.73
N GLU A 187 -8.37 -11.73 8.73
CA GLU A 187 -7.41 -10.73 9.15
C GLU A 187 -6.20 -11.28 9.92
N GLU A 188 -6.27 -12.52 10.41
CA GLU A 188 -5.14 -13.18 11.07
C GLU A 188 -3.96 -13.45 10.11
N ALA A 189 -4.23 -13.43 8.80
CA ALA A 189 -3.23 -13.59 7.76
C ALA A 189 -2.53 -12.27 7.35
N ILE A 190 -3.00 -11.12 7.87
CA ILE A 190 -2.53 -9.81 7.46
C ILE A 190 -1.32 -9.38 8.31
N GLY A 191 -0.20 -9.09 7.63
CA GLY A 191 1.01 -8.57 8.26
C GLY A 191 0.99 -7.06 8.47
N GLY A 192 0.21 -6.30 7.69
CA GLY A 192 0.10 -4.87 7.83
C GLY A 192 -0.60 -4.17 6.66
N TYR A 193 -0.73 -2.86 6.79
CA TYR A 193 -1.48 -1.98 5.90
C TYR A 193 -0.60 -0.83 5.40
N PHE A 194 -0.90 -0.33 4.20
CA PHE A 194 -0.24 0.81 3.57
C PHE A 194 -1.23 1.57 2.66
N ILE A 195 -0.88 2.80 2.30
CA ILE A 195 -1.65 3.56 1.29
C ILE A 195 -1.36 2.96 -0.09
N LEU A 196 -2.40 2.79 -0.89
CA LEU A 196 -2.33 2.31 -2.25
C LEU A 196 -2.99 3.31 -3.19
N ASN A 197 -2.37 3.56 -4.32
CA ASN A 197 -2.91 4.33 -5.43
C ASN A 197 -2.92 3.46 -6.68
N ASP A 198 -4.11 3.03 -7.11
CA ASP A 198 -4.29 2.28 -8.35
C ASP A 198 -4.47 3.24 -9.53
N TRP A 199 -3.35 3.62 -10.16
CA TRP A 199 -3.35 4.56 -11.25
C TRP A 199 -4.17 4.08 -12.44
N SER A 200 -5.00 4.98 -12.96
CA SER A 200 -5.99 4.64 -13.98
C SER A 200 -5.85 5.54 -15.21
N ALA A 201 -5.77 4.93 -16.38
CA ALA A 201 -5.93 5.59 -17.66
C ALA A 201 -7.38 5.39 -18.13
N ARG A 202 -8.27 6.36 -17.84
CA ARG A 202 -9.73 6.17 -17.92
C ARG A 202 -10.24 5.96 -19.34
N ASP A 203 -9.63 6.60 -20.33
CA ASP A 203 -9.92 6.39 -21.75
C ASP A 203 -9.60 4.96 -22.20
N LEU A 204 -8.39 4.44 -21.87
CA LEU A 204 -8.03 3.06 -22.17
C LEU A 204 -8.92 2.08 -21.42
N GLN A 205 -9.14 2.30 -20.12
CA GLN A 205 -10.01 1.45 -19.31
C GLN A 205 -11.43 1.36 -19.87
N ARG A 206 -11.97 2.48 -20.36
CA ARG A 206 -13.30 2.54 -20.96
C ARG A 206 -13.38 1.67 -22.22
N ASP A 207 -12.38 1.77 -23.10
CA ASP A 207 -12.32 0.96 -24.31
C ASP A 207 -12.17 -0.54 -24.00
N GLU A 208 -11.25 -0.88 -23.10
CA GLU A 208 -11.01 -2.27 -22.70
C GLU A 208 -12.24 -2.94 -22.07
N THR A 209 -13.00 -2.21 -21.25
CA THR A 209 -14.19 -2.77 -20.60
C THR A 209 -15.32 -3.12 -21.57
N THR A 210 -15.31 -2.57 -22.78
CA THR A 210 -16.31 -2.95 -23.83
C THR A 210 -16.17 -4.41 -24.26
N VAL A 211 -14.95 -4.98 -24.16
CA VAL A 211 -14.66 -6.37 -24.49
C VAL A 211 -15.01 -7.36 -23.35
N ARG A 212 -15.35 -6.83 -22.18
CA ARG A 212 -15.81 -7.59 -20.99
C ARG A 212 -14.79 -8.61 -20.44
N LEU A 213 -13.49 -8.40 -20.65
CA LEU A 213 -12.44 -9.24 -20.07
C LEU A 213 -11.91 -8.69 -18.74
N GLY A 214 -11.96 -7.40 -18.55
CA GLY A 214 -11.45 -6.68 -17.39
C GLY A 214 -10.42 -5.62 -17.78
N PRO A 215 -9.96 -4.80 -16.83
CA PRO A 215 -8.93 -3.80 -17.11
C PRO A 215 -7.58 -4.47 -17.40
N ALA A 216 -6.83 -3.90 -18.36
CA ALA A 216 -5.48 -4.31 -18.69
C ALA A 216 -4.57 -3.08 -18.76
N LYS A 217 -4.33 -2.52 -19.94
CA LYS A 217 -3.42 -1.36 -20.12
C LYS A 217 -3.93 -0.07 -19.48
N GLY A 218 -5.21 -0.01 -19.18
CA GLY A 218 -5.80 1.08 -18.41
C GLY A 218 -5.39 1.10 -16.93
N LYS A 219 -4.77 0.02 -16.43
CA LYS A 219 -4.42 -0.17 -15.00
C LYS A 219 -2.99 -0.67 -14.76
N ASP A 220 -2.42 -1.48 -15.65
CA ASP A 220 -1.18 -2.23 -15.39
C ASP A 220 0.11 -1.40 -15.48
N PHE A 221 0.02 -0.10 -15.79
CA PHE A 221 1.19 0.75 -16.05
C PHE A 221 1.85 1.33 -14.80
N ALA A 222 1.13 1.42 -13.68
CA ALA A 222 1.67 1.84 -12.39
C ALA A 222 0.70 1.55 -11.24
N THR A 223 1.24 1.16 -10.07
CA THR A 223 0.57 1.22 -8.78
C THR A 223 1.54 1.82 -7.76
N SER A 224 1.16 2.89 -7.07
CA SER A 224 2.00 3.46 -6.01
C SER A 224 1.58 2.96 -4.64
N ILE A 225 2.53 2.53 -3.82
CA ILE A 225 2.31 2.03 -2.47
C ILE A 225 3.28 2.64 -1.46
N GLY A 226 2.81 2.91 -0.26
CA GLY A 226 3.65 3.47 0.79
C GLY A 226 2.89 4.32 1.81
N PRO A 227 3.60 5.20 2.57
CA PRO A 227 5.05 5.34 2.59
C PRO A 227 5.75 4.23 3.35
N TRP A 228 5.03 3.48 4.19
CA TRP A 228 5.50 2.38 5.04
C TRP A 228 4.39 1.36 5.29
N LEU A 229 4.75 0.23 5.84
CA LEU A 229 3.82 -0.77 6.37
C LEU A 229 3.49 -0.44 7.82
N VAL A 230 2.20 -0.48 8.18
CA VAL A 230 1.70 -0.31 9.56
C VAL A 230 1.10 -1.63 10.04
N THR A 231 1.63 -2.18 11.13
CA THR A 231 1.13 -3.46 11.68
C THR A 231 -0.28 -3.32 12.25
N PRO A 232 -1.09 -4.40 12.29
CA PRO A 232 -2.48 -4.36 12.76
C PRO A 232 -2.65 -3.78 14.17
N ASN A 233 -1.70 -4.00 15.07
CA ASN A 233 -1.76 -3.51 16.45
C ASN A 233 -1.78 -1.97 16.54
N GLU A 234 -1.20 -1.25 15.58
CA GLU A 234 -1.23 0.22 15.51
C GLU A 234 -2.62 0.79 15.20
N LEU A 235 -3.52 -0.06 14.69
CA LEU A 235 -4.87 0.31 14.29
C LEU A 235 -5.95 -0.28 15.21
N ALA A 236 -5.57 -0.99 16.27
CA ALA A 236 -6.51 -1.69 17.14
C ALA A 236 -7.53 -0.74 17.82
N ASP A 237 -7.07 0.46 18.21
CA ASP A 237 -7.89 1.51 18.82
C ASP A 237 -8.86 2.19 17.83
N ARG A 238 -8.72 1.95 16.53
CA ARG A 238 -9.56 2.51 15.46
C ARG A 238 -10.66 1.56 15.00
N ARG A 239 -10.78 0.38 15.63
CA ARG A 239 -11.85 -0.56 15.34
C ARG A 239 -13.06 -0.29 16.23
N GLN A 240 -14.19 -0.03 15.60
CA GLN A 240 -15.47 0.12 16.28
C GLN A 240 -16.22 -1.22 16.30
N PRO A 241 -17.01 -1.50 17.36
CA PRO A 241 -17.84 -2.69 17.38
C PRO A 241 -18.76 -2.77 16.16
N GLY A 242 -18.70 -3.89 15.44
CA GLY A 242 -19.50 -4.11 14.22
C GLY A 242 -18.93 -3.50 12.94
N SER A 243 -17.82 -2.77 13.00
CA SER A 243 -17.14 -2.28 11.80
C SER A 243 -16.36 -3.40 11.11
N THR A 244 -16.45 -3.45 9.79
CA THR A 244 -15.73 -4.40 8.95
C THR A 244 -14.28 -4.00 8.71
N MET A 245 -13.94 -2.71 8.91
CA MET A 245 -12.60 -2.14 8.75
C MET A 245 -12.31 -1.11 9.84
N PRO A 246 -11.03 -0.77 10.11
CA PRO A 246 -10.68 0.35 10.99
C PRO A 246 -11.27 1.67 10.49
N ASP A 247 -11.69 2.55 11.41
CA ASP A 247 -12.18 3.89 11.07
C ASP A 247 -10.99 4.84 10.91
N LEU A 248 -10.53 4.97 9.67
CA LEU A 248 -9.42 5.82 9.27
C LEU A 248 -9.89 6.84 8.26
N ALA A 249 -9.69 8.13 8.56
CA ALA A 249 -9.93 9.20 7.59
C ALA A 249 -8.98 9.06 6.39
N MET A 250 -9.53 9.27 5.19
CA MET A 250 -8.83 9.16 3.91
C MET A 250 -9.02 10.44 3.12
N THR A 251 -7.95 11.06 2.65
CA THR A 251 -8.00 12.28 1.83
C THR A 251 -7.06 12.21 0.65
N ALA A 252 -7.40 12.90 -0.44
CA ALA A 252 -6.50 13.15 -1.55
C ALA A 252 -6.43 14.65 -1.84
N THR A 253 -5.23 15.12 -2.13
CA THR A 253 -4.93 16.49 -2.52
C THR A 253 -4.11 16.49 -3.81
N VAL A 254 -4.48 17.36 -4.74
CA VAL A 254 -3.70 17.60 -5.96
C VAL A 254 -3.08 18.98 -5.87
N ARG A 255 -1.76 19.06 -5.95
CA ARG A 255 -1.04 20.31 -6.23
C ARG A 255 -0.81 20.38 -7.73
N THR A 256 -1.40 21.38 -8.37
CA THR A 256 -1.31 21.57 -9.82
C THR A 256 0.03 22.20 -10.23
N GLY A 257 0.42 22.05 -11.49
CA GLY A 257 1.68 22.60 -12.01
C GLY A 257 1.81 24.11 -11.88
N ASP A 258 0.71 24.87 -11.74
CA ASP A 258 0.68 26.30 -11.43
C ASP A 258 0.71 26.61 -9.94
N GLY A 259 0.83 25.59 -9.08
CA GLY A 259 0.97 25.72 -7.61
C GLY A 259 -0.34 25.79 -6.84
N ARG A 260 -1.51 25.69 -7.47
CA ARG A 260 -2.81 25.62 -6.77
C ARG A 260 -2.92 24.27 -6.07
N VAL A 261 -3.41 24.30 -4.82
CA VAL A 261 -3.65 23.09 -4.00
C VAL A 261 -5.15 22.87 -3.86
N VAL A 262 -5.62 21.69 -4.25
CA VAL A 262 -7.04 21.31 -4.22
C VAL A 262 -7.19 20.02 -3.46
N GLU A 263 -7.96 20.02 -2.36
CA GLU A 263 -8.45 18.77 -1.77
C GLU A 263 -9.50 18.18 -2.73
N THR A 264 -9.19 17.04 -3.28
CA THR A 264 -10.05 16.41 -4.30
C THR A 264 -10.90 15.29 -3.72
N SER A 265 -10.43 14.57 -2.71
CA SER A 265 -11.16 13.44 -2.12
C SER A 265 -11.18 13.48 -0.60
N ARG A 266 -12.29 13.04 -0.03
CA ARG A 266 -12.45 12.81 1.42
C ARG A 266 -13.40 11.65 1.66
N GLY A 267 -12.97 10.69 2.48
CA GLY A 267 -13.72 9.50 2.83
C GLY A 267 -13.22 8.86 4.12
N THR A 268 -13.68 7.67 4.41
CA THR A 268 -13.20 6.83 5.52
C THR A 268 -13.12 5.37 5.10
N LEU A 269 -12.10 4.67 5.56
CA LEU A 269 -11.92 3.24 5.31
C LEU A 269 -13.10 2.42 5.87
N ALA A 270 -13.70 2.86 6.99
CA ALA A 270 -14.86 2.21 7.59
C ALA A 270 -16.12 2.20 6.71
N SER A 271 -16.16 2.98 5.62
CA SER A 271 -17.28 2.98 4.67
C SER A 271 -17.29 1.80 3.69
N ALA A 272 -16.32 0.90 3.79
CA ALA A 272 -16.27 -0.31 2.97
C ALA A 272 -17.44 -1.26 3.29
N HIS A 273 -18.11 -1.78 2.25
CA HIS A 273 -19.11 -2.83 2.38
C HIS A 273 -18.47 -4.18 2.72
N HIS A 274 -17.40 -4.52 2.02
CA HIS A 274 -16.64 -5.75 2.28
C HIS A 274 -15.40 -5.42 3.13
N GLY A 275 -15.27 -6.04 4.30
CA GLY A 275 -14.11 -5.89 5.19
C GLY A 275 -12.93 -6.77 4.81
N PHE A 276 -11.75 -6.48 5.37
CA PHE A 276 -10.52 -7.22 5.07
C PHE A 276 -10.66 -8.73 5.26
N GLY A 277 -11.36 -9.18 6.31
CA GLY A 277 -11.59 -10.61 6.53
C GLY A 277 -12.30 -11.28 5.34
N ALA A 278 -13.33 -10.62 4.79
CA ALA A 278 -14.05 -11.10 3.61
C ALA A 278 -13.18 -11.06 2.33
N LEU A 279 -12.31 -10.03 2.20
CA LEU A 279 -11.39 -9.94 1.06
C LEU A 279 -10.38 -11.10 1.08
N VAL A 280 -9.77 -11.38 2.24
CA VAL A 280 -8.81 -12.50 2.40
C VAL A 280 -9.52 -13.84 2.17
N ALA A 281 -10.71 -14.05 2.75
CA ALA A 281 -11.48 -15.27 2.56
C ALA A 281 -11.79 -15.51 1.06
N ARG A 282 -12.23 -14.46 0.36
CA ARG A 282 -12.50 -14.57 -1.09
C ARG A 282 -11.25 -14.85 -1.90
N ALA A 283 -10.12 -14.20 -1.54
CA ALA A 283 -8.85 -14.36 -2.24
C ALA A 283 -8.20 -15.72 -2.01
N SER A 284 -8.48 -16.38 -0.85
CA SER A 284 -7.92 -17.69 -0.50
C SER A 284 -8.82 -18.87 -0.87
N ALA A 285 -10.06 -18.62 -1.34
CA ALA A 285 -10.99 -19.68 -1.70
C ALA A 285 -10.44 -20.53 -2.85
N ASP A 286 -10.27 -21.83 -2.61
CA ASP A 286 -9.71 -22.84 -3.55
C ASP A 286 -8.26 -22.56 -4.03
N VAL A 287 -7.58 -21.54 -3.46
CA VAL A 287 -6.19 -21.18 -3.85
C VAL A 287 -5.34 -20.79 -2.64
N HIS A 288 -4.03 -20.97 -2.76
CA HIS A 288 -3.10 -20.48 -1.75
C HIS A 288 -2.81 -19.00 -1.91
N LEU A 289 -3.03 -18.21 -0.85
CA LEU A 289 -2.34 -16.95 -0.66
C LEU A 289 -0.96 -17.22 -0.05
N ARG A 290 0.03 -16.50 -0.54
CA ARG A 290 1.42 -16.62 -0.11
C ARG A 290 1.82 -15.41 0.72
N ALA A 291 2.81 -15.57 1.58
CA ALA A 291 3.45 -14.45 2.23
C ALA A 291 4.03 -13.49 1.18
N GLY A 292 3.73 -12.21 1.32
CA GLY A 292 4.06 -11.17 0.35
C GLY A 292 2.95 -10.82 -0.66
N ASP A 293 1.89 -11.64 -0.79
CA ASP A 293 0.74 -11.28 -1.63
C ASP A 293 0.09 -9.99 -1.16
N ILE A 294 -0.28 -9.11 -2.10
CA ILE A 294 -0.96 -7.83 -1.84
C ILE A 294 -2.45 -7.95 -2.17
N LEU A 295 -3.28 -7.35 -1.30
CA LEU A 295 -4.69 -7.11 -1.55
C LEU A 295 -4.96 -5.61 -1.43
N GLY A 296 -5.53 -4.99 -2.47
CA GLY A 296 -6.06 -3.62 -2.45
C GLY A 296 -7.55 -3.62 -2.09
N THR A 297 -8.01 -2.60 -1.40
CA THR A 297 -9.44 -2.50 -1.02
C THR A 297 -10.35 -2.11 -2.16
N GLY A 298 -9.78 -1.54 -3.22
CA GLY A 298 -10.54 -0.73 -4.16
C GLY A 298 -10.76 0.70 -3.64
N THR A 299 -11.17 1.56 -4.52
CA THR A 299 -11.29 2.99 -4.31
C THR A 299 -12.37 3.36 -3.29
N VAL A 300 -12.05 4.18 -2.30
CA VAL A 300 -13.05 4.77 -1.40
C VAL A 300 -14.03 5.65 -2.19
N GLY A 301 -15.30 5.71 -1.75
CA GLY A 301 -16.31 6.51 -2.43
C GLY A 301 -15.93 7.99 -2.55
N GLY A 302 -15.84 8.51 -3.77
CA GLY A 302 -15.31 9.83 -4.09
C GLY A 302 -13.77 9.88 -4.10
N GLY A 303 -13.11 8.74 -4.17
CA GLY A 303 -11.66 8.58 -4.11
C GLY A 303 -10.95 8.68 -5.46
N SER A 304 -11.64 9.08 -6.53
CA SER A 304 -11.04 9.25 -7.86
C SER A 304 -11.59 10.47 -8.59
N LEU A 305 -10.81 11.07 -9.49
CA LEU A 305 -11.29 12.18 -10.33
C LEU A 305 -12.45 11.75 -11.24
N LEU A 306 -12.48 10.49 -11.65
CA LEU A 306 -13.63 9.98 -12.41
C LEU A 306 -14.96 10.26 -11.71
N GLU A 307 -15.00 10.19 -10.37
CA GLU A 307 -16.22 10.44 -9.59
C GLU A 307 -16.48 11.94 -9.34
N ILE A 308 -15.41 12.72 -9.07
CA ILE A 308 -15.52 14.06 -8.45
C ILE A 308 -14.86 15.17 -9.28
N ARG A 309 -14.36 14.87 -10.47
CA ARG A 309 -13.59 15.81 -11.30
C ARG A 309 -14.31 17.13 -11.51
N GLU A 310 -15.60 17.09 -11.90
CA GLU A 310 -16.42 18.27 -12.22
C GLU A 310 -16.55 19.24 -11.04
N SER A 311 -16.57 18.70 -9.81
CA SER A 311 -16.75 19.48 -8.57
C SER A 311 -15.42 19.92 -7.94
N THR A 312 -14.27 19.46 -8.46
CA THR A 312 -12.95 19.69 -7.86
C THR A 312 -11.94 20.29 -8.83
N LEU A 313 -11.20 19.45 -9.55
CA LEU A 313 -10.09 19.86 -10.41
C LEU A 313 -10.55 20.38 -11.78
N GLY A 314 -11.72 19.94 -12.27
CA GLY A 314 -12.26 20.27 -13.59
C GLY A 314 -11.63 19.50 -14.75
N ARG A 315 -10.54 18.75 -14.50
CA ARG A 315 -9.77 17.99 -15.50
C ARG A 315 -9.18 16.72 -14.90
N TYR A 316 -8.63 15.86 -15.73
CA TYR A 316 -7.73 14.78 -15.29
C TYR A 316 -6.33 15.32 -14.97
N LEU A 317 -5.45 14.44 -14.48
CA LEU A 317 -4.09 14.81 -14.11
C LEU A 317 -3.23 15.09 -15.33
N GLU A 318 -2.33 16.06 -15.18
CA GLU A 318 -1.41 16.51 -16.24
C GLU A 318 0.04 16.52 -15.70
N PRO A 319 1.05 16.44 -16.57
CA PRO A 319 2.44 16.62 -16.16
C PRO A 319 2.66 17.94 -15.43
N GLY A 320 3.33 17.88 -14.29
CA GLY A 320 3.54 18.99 -13.36
C GLY A 320 2.61 18.95 -12.15
N ASP A 321 1.56 18.13 -12.17
CA ASP A 321 0.73 17.89 -10.98
C ASP A 321 1.45 16.97 -9.98
N GLU A 322 1.07 17.07 -8.72
CA GLU A 322 1.50 16.16 -7.66
C GLU A 322 0.27 15.69 -6.87
N VAL A 323 0.13 14.39 -6.75
CA VAL A 323 -0.95 13.77 -5.97
C VAL A 323 -0.41 13.39 -4.61
N THR A 324 -1.10 13.83 -3.55
CA THR A 324 -0.87 13.38 -2.18
C THR A 324 -2.09 12.61 -1.71
N LEU A 325 -1.91 11.32 -1.41
CA LEU A 325 -2.89 10.52 -0.69
C LEU A 325 -2.49 10.47 0.78
N GLU A 326 -3.45 10.73 1.67
CA GLU A 326 -3.24 10.65 3.10
C GLU A 326 -4.30 9.77 3.73
N VAL A 327 -3.85 8.81 4.53
CA VAL A 327 -4.73 7.95 5.33
C VAL A 327 -4.27 8.03 6.78
N GLU A 328 -5.22 8.33 7.67
CA GLU A 328 -4.96 8.43 9.10
C GLU A 328 -4.19 7.21 9.60
N ARG A 329 -3.15 7.41 10.42
CA ARG A 329 -2.23 6.37 10.94
C ARG A 329 -1.31 5.72 9.90
N LEU A 330 -1.67 5.73 8.60
CA LEU A 330 -0.82 5.13 7.56
C LEU A 330 0.18 6.12 6.96
N GLY A 331 -0.04 7.44 7.14
CA GLY A 331 0.87 8.47 6.66
C GLY A 331 0.43 9.13 5.35
N ARG A 332 1.40 9.52 4.52
CA ARG A 332 1.17 10.27 3.28
C ARG A 332 1.99 9.67 2.14
N LEU A 333 1.33 9.38 1.03
CA LEU A 333 1.95 8.92 -0.20
C LEU A 333 1.92 10.06 -1.23
N VAL A 334 3.07 10.60 -1.55
CA VAL A 334 3.23 11.71 -2.49
C VAL A 334 3.78 11.19 -3.81
N THR A 335 3.13 11.54 -4.92
CA THR A 335 3.52 11.06 -6.25
C THR A 335 3.50 12.21 -7.25
N PRO A 336 4.63 12.61 -7.83
CA PRO A 336 4.68 13.59 -8.91
C PRO A 336 4.21 12.98 -10.23
N VAL A 337 3.41 13.72 -10.99
CA VAL A 337 2.98 13.37 -12.34
C VAL A 337 3.91 14.07 -13.35
N VAL A 338 4.53 13.29 -14.21
CA VAL A 338 5.54 13.82 -15.15
C VAL A 338 5.18 13.51 -16.61
N THR A 339 5.83 14.18 -17.53
CA THR A 339 5.78 13.80 -18.94
C THR A 339 6.39 12.40 -19.12
N ARG A 340 5.71 11.58 -19.91
CA ARG A 340 6.20 10.22 -20.19
C ARG A 340 7.63 10.26 -20.76
N PRO A 341 8.59 9.52 -20.17
CA PRO A 341 9.93 9.40 -20.73
C PRO A 341 9.90 8.85 -22.16
N GLN A 342 10.74 9.41 -23.04
CA GLN A 342 10.91 8.82 -24.37
C GLN A 342 11.61 7.46 -24.22
N SER A 343 11.04 6.41 -24.82
CA SER A 343 11.71 5.12 -24.92
C SER A 343 13.01 5.28 -25.73
N ARG A 344 14.12 4.87 -25.13
CA ARG A 344 15.39 4.74 -25.86
C ARG A 344 15.29 3.66 -26.92
#